data_efc6adc5a2934145a992677fe3f5edc2
#
_entry.id   efc6adc5a2934145a992677fe3f5edc2
#
_cell.length_a   1.000
_cell.length_b   1.000
_cell.length_c   1.000
_cell.angle_alpha   90.00
_cell.angle_beta   90.00
_cell.angle_gamma   90.00
#
_symmetry.space_group_name_H-M   'P 1'
#
loop_
_entity.id
_entity.type
_entity.pdbx_description
1 polymer ?
#
loop_
_entity_poly.entity_id
_entity_poly.type
_entity_poly.pdbx_seq_one_letter_code
_entity_poly.pdbx_strand_id
1 'polypeptide(L)'
;MEMGPAEIVSGLKELCAAEGPRLETERIVAWIEENGGFGSEIELIAFAKKMKARQYARMLCFEDDDTGERFKRLWSVRDPDTGKRAYVDILDMPAEERKRMLDQYRKFLKRIQTVRRAMFDYVAGQRFFQFYTDEHEFEPEEMLEST
;
A
#
# COMPACT_ATOMS: atom_id res chain seq x y z
N MET A 1 -14.08 -4.81 -23.95
CA MET A 1 -14.82 -5.00 -22.69
C MET A 1 -13.87 -4.84 -21.52
N GLU A 2 -14.20 -3.97 -20.66
CA GLU A 2 -13.35 -3.64 -19.51
C GLU A 2 -13.43 -4.73 -18.43
N MET A 3 -12.28 -5.20 -17.97
CA MET A 3 -12.23 -6.22 -16.92
C MET A 3 -12.38 -5.56 -15.54
N GLY A 4 -13.13 -6.21 -14.66
CA GLY A 4 -13.20 -5.79 -13.26
C GLY A 4 -11.92 -6.15 -12.48
N PRO A 5 -11.73 -5.56 -11.28
CA PRO A 5 -10.53 -5.83 -10.47
C PRO A 5 -10.28 -7.31 -10.19
N ALA A 6 -11.32 -8.08 -9.91
CA ALA A 6 -11.19 -9.52 -9.65
C ALA A 6 -10.69 -10.29 -10.87
N GLU A 7 -11.17 -9.93 -12.06
CA GLU A 7 -10.73 -10.55 -13.32
C GLU A 7 -9.28 -10.21 -13.65
N ILE A 8 -8.87 -8.96 -13.38
CA ILE A 8 -7.49 -8.52 -13.56
C ILE A 8 -6.55 -9.31 -12.63
N VAL A 9 -6.90 -9.44 -11.37
CA VAL A 9 -6.09 -10.16 -10.40
C VAL A 9 -5.98 -11.64 -10.76
N SER A 10 -7.08 -12.27 -11.17
CA SER A 10 -7.07 -13.65 -11.66
C SER A 10 -6.17 -13.83 -12.88
N GLY A 11 -6.27 -12.92 -13.84
CA GLY A 11 -5.42 -12.94 -15.03
C GLY A 11 -3.94 -12.74 -14.72
N LEU A 12 -3.63 -11.87 -13.76
CA LEU A 12 -2.25 -11.69 -13.30
C LEU A 12 -1.68 -12.95 -12.66
N LYS A 13 -2.50 -13.70 -11.94
CA LYS A 13 -2.11 -14.99 -11.39
C LYS A 13 -1.71 -15.97 -12.49
N GLU A 14 -2.50 -16.04 -13.55
CA GLU A 14 -2.20 -16.89 -14.71
C GLU A 14 -0.94 -16.41 -15.45
N LEU A 15 -0.77 -15.10 -15.58
CA LEU A 15 0.42 -14.51 -16.18
C LEU A 15 1.68 -14.88 -15.39
N CYS A 16 1.62 -14.80 -14.07
CA CYS A 16 2.73 -15.21 -13.20
C CYS A 16 3.07 -16.69 -13.39
N ALA A 17 2.06 -17.54 -13.51
CA ALA A 17 2.26 -18.97 -13.74
C ALA A 17 2.89 -19.25 -15.11
N ALA A 18 2.54 -18.46 -16.14
CA ALA A 18 3.03 -18.63 -17.50
C ALA A 18 4.43 -18.03 -17.73
N GLU A 19 4.71 -16.85 -17.19
CA GLU A 19 5.94 -16.09 -17.47
C GLU A 19 6.96 -16.11 -16.34
N GLY A 20 6.65 -16.81 -15.27
CA GLY A 20 7.56 -16.98 -14.12
C GLY A 20 7.30 -16.05 -12.96
N PRO A 21 8.09 -16.16 -11.87
CA PRO A 21 7.80 -15.45 -10.64
C PRO A 21 8.15 -13.96 -10.69
N ARG A 22 8.87 -13.50 -11.70
CA ARG A 22 9.31 -12.12 -11.83
C ARG A 22 8.61 -11.42 -12.98
N LEU A 23 7.74 -10.47 -12.67
CA LEU A 23 7.08 -9.62 -13.65
C LEU A 23 7.51 -8.17 -13.44
N GLU A 24 8.00 -7.55 -14.51
CA GLU A 24 8.28 -6.12 -14.49
C GLU A 24 6.99 -5.31 -14.59
N THR A 25 6.99 -4.12 -13.99
CA THR A 25 5.82 -3.24 -13.98
C THR A 25 5.31 -2.95 -15.40
N GLU A 26 6.22 -2.72 -16.35
CA GLU A 26 5.89 -2.45 -17.73
C GLU A 26 5.17 -3.63 -18.39
N ARG A 27 5.53 -4.85 -18.02
CA ARG A 27 4.85 -6.05 -18.52
C ARG A 27 3.43 -6.17 -17.99
N ILE A 28 3.23 -5.84 -16.72
CA ILE A 28 1.90 -5.81 -16.10
C ILE A 28 1.03 -4.74 -16.77
N VAL A 29 1.57 -3.55 -16.98
CA VAL A 29 0.88 -2.45 -17.68
C VAL A 29 0.45 -2.88 -19.08
N ALA A 30 1.37 -3.47 -19.85
CA ALA A 30 1.10 -3.94 -21.19
C ALA A 30 0.00 -5.01 -21.21
N TRP A 31 0.04 -5.94 -20.27
CA TRP A 31 -0.98 -6.98 -20.16
C TRP A 31 -2.36 -6.40 -19.86
N ILE A 32 -2.45 -5.43 -18.94
CA ILE A 32 -3.72 -4.78 -18.61
C ILE A 32 -4.27 -4.03 -19.83
N GLU A 33 -3.42 -3.31 -20.56
CA GLU A 33 -3.83 -2.60 -21.78
C GLU A 33 -4.34 -3.55 -22.87
N GLU A 34 -3.72 -4.70 -23.04
CA GLU A 34 -4.15 -5.74 -23.98
C GLU A 34 -5.49 -6.37 -23.61
N ASN A 35 -5.85 -6.37 -22.33
CA ASN A 35 -7.02 -7.06 -21.80
C ASN A 35 -8.15 -6.14 -21.29
N GLY A 36 -8.24 -4.93 -21.79
CA GLY A 36 -9.34 -4.04 -21.49
C GLY A 36 -8.95 -2.65 -20.98
N GLY A 37 -7.68 -2.47 -20.66
CA GLY A 37 -7.15 -1.18 -20.25
C GLY A 37 -7.47 -0.81 -18.81
N PHE A 38 -7.14 0.45 -18.47
CA PHE A 38 -7.24 0.98 -17.12
C PHE A 38 -8.54 1.72 -16.83
N GLY A 39 -9.51 1.67 -17.72
CA GLY A 39 -10.77 2.37 -17.58
C GLY A 39 -10.72 3.83 -18.04
N SER A 40 -11.47 4.68 -17.36
CA SER A 40 -11.60 6.09 -17.74
C SER A 40 -10.29 6.86 -17.55
N GLU A 41 -9.89 7.63 -18.58
CA GLU A 41 -8.72 8.53 -18.47
C GLU A 41 -8.89 9.56 -17.35
N ILE A 42 -10.11 10.07 -17.16
CA ILE A 42 -10.40 11.07 -16.12
C ILE A 42 -10.14 10.48 -14.73
N GLU A 43 -10.62 9.26 -14.49
CA GLU A 43 -10.38 8.55 -13.22
C GLU A 43 -8.90 8.21 -13.03
N LEU A 44 -8.23 7.80 -14.09
CA LEU A 44 -6.81 7.49 -14.05
C LEU A 44 -5.97 8.74 -13.74
N ILE A 45 -6.29 9.87 -14.33
CA ILE A 45 -5.62 11.14 -14.06
C ILE A 45 -5.86 11.57 -12.60
N ALA A 46 -7.09 11.45 -12.12
CA ALA A 46 -7.41 11.78 -10.72
C ALA A 46 -6.61 10.90 -9.75
N PHE A 47 -6.52 9.61 -10.03
CA PHE A 47 -5.71 8.66 -9.26
C PHE A 47 -4.22 9.03 -9.30
N ALA A 48 -3.69 9.35 -10.49
CA ALA A 48 -2.29 9.75 -10.65
C ALA A 48 -1.95 11.02 -9.86
N LYS A 49 -2.84 12.00 -9.87
CA LYS A 49 -2.68 13.23 -9.08
C LYS A 49 -2.65 12.94 -7.58
N LYS A 50 -3.54 12.07 -7.13
CA LYS A 50 -3.59 11.63 -5.73
C LYS A 50 -2.29 10.94 -5.32
N MET A 51 -1.80 10.03 -6.15
CA MET A 51 -0.55 9.31 -5.89
C MET A 51 0.66 10.26 -5.88
N LYS A 52 0.71 11.23 -6.79
CA LYS A 52 1.77 12.25 -6.81
C LYS A 52 1.73 13.12 -5.55
N ALA A 53 0.55 13.57 -5.15
CA ALA A 53 0.40 14.36 -3.93
C ALA A 53 0.92 13.61 -2.70
N ARG A 54 0.62 12.32 -2.60
CA ARG A 54 1.12 11.45 -1.52
C ARG A 54 2.63 11.28 -1.57
N GLN A 55 3.18 11.13 -2.78
CA GLN A 55 4.62 11.03 -2.96
C GLN A 55 5.33 12.30 -2.47
N TYR A 56 4.82 13.47 -2.81
CA TYR A 56 5.37 14.74 -2.33
C TYR A 56 5.23 14.90 -0.81
N ALA A 57 4.09 14.49 -0.25
CA ALA A 57 3.89 14.54 1.20
C ALA A 57 4.95 13.70 1.95
N ARG A 58 5.33 12.54 1.40
CA ARG A 58 6.37 11.69 2.00
C ARG A 58 7.78 12.26 1.86
N MET A 59 8.00 13.15 0.92
CA MET A 59 9.31 13.78 0.73
C MET A 59 9.61 14.87 1.76
N LEU A 60 8.59 15.39 2.44
CA LEU A 60 8.79 16.37 3.50
C LEU A 60 9.27 15.66 4.77
N CYS A 61 10.55 15.83 5.08
CA CYS A 61 11.24 15.14 6.16
C CYS A 61 11.94 16.12 7.09
N PHE A 62 12.26 15.65 8.28
CA PHE A 62 13.24 16.31 9.16
C PHE A 62 14.31 15.31 9.56
N GLU A 63 15.44 15.82 10.00
CA GLU A 63 16.57 15.01 10.43
C GLU A 63 16.69 15.09 11.95
N ASP A 64 16.85 13.94 12.59
CA ASP A 64 17.10 13.87 14.03
C ASP A 64 18.54 14.26 14.32
N ASP A 65 18.73 15.25 15.19
CA ASP A 65 20.04 15.78 15.55
C ASP A 65 20.90 14.73 16.29
N ASP A 66 20.28 13.80 17.03
CA ASP A 66 20.98 12.80 17.82
C ASP A 66 21.47 11.63 16.98
N THR A 67 20.66 11.14 16.06
CA THR A 67 20.95 9.92 15.28
C THR A 67 21.32 10.19 13.82
N GLY A 68 21.03 11.38 13.30
CA GLY A 68 21.17 11.71 11.89
C GLY A 68 20.15 11.03 10.99
N GLU A 69 19.19 10.31 11.55
CA GLU A 69 18.13 9.65 10.79
C GLU A 69 17.11 10.65 10.28
N ARG A 70 16.56 10.36 9.12
CA ARG A 70 15.51 11.17 8.51
C ARG A 70 14.15 10.57 8.80
N PHE A 71 13.22 11.41 9.23
CA PHE A 71 11.85 11.05 9.52
C PHE A 71 10.92 11.86 8.63
N LYS A 72 9.89 11.23 8.10
CA LYS A 72 8.86 11.99 7.38
C LYS A 72 8.10 12.87 8.37
N ARG A 73 7.81 14.08 7.92
CA ARG A 73 7.15 15.09 8.73
C ARG A 73 5.63 14.97 8.70
N LEU A 74 5.07 14.64 7.52
CA LEU A 74 3.64 14.47 7.34
C LEU A 74 3.25 13.00 7.46
N TRP A 75 2.36 12.70 8.38
CA TRP A 75 1.89 11.37 8.67
C TRP A 75 0.41 11.23 8.36
N SER A 76 0.04 10.15 7.68
CA SER A 76 -1.34 9.86 7.36
C SER A 76 -2.07 9.31 8.59
N VAL A 77 -3.15 9.96 8.95
CA VAL A 77 -4.00 9.55 10.08
C VAL A 77 -5.42 9.42 9.58
N ARG A 78 -6.09 8.34 9.94
CA ARG A 78 -7.49 8.14 9.61
C ARG A 78 -8.37 8.73 10.70
N ASP A 79 -9.30 9.59 10.31
CA ASP A 79 -10.32 10.09 11.20
C ASP A 79 -11.29 8.95 11.56
N PRO A 80 -11.45 8.62 12.87
CA PRO A 80 -12.33 7.53 13.28
C PRO A 80 -13.81 7.80 13.00
N ASP A 81 -14.21 9.07 12.93
CA ASP A 81 -15.61 9.46 12.73
C ASP A 81 -16.01 9.44 11.26
N THR A 82 -15.15 9.91 10.37
CA THR A 82 -15.44 10.04 8.93
C THR A 82 -14.79 8.94 8.09
N GLY A 83 -13.81 8.23 8.61
CA GLY A 83 -13.00 7.27 7.88
C GLY A 83 -12.05 7.88 6.86
N LYS A 84 -12.03 9.18 6.72
CA LYS A 84 -11.14 9.89 5.79
C LYS A 84 -9.72 9.96 6.33
N ARG A 85 -8.76 9.90 5.42
CA ARG A 85 -7.35 10.09 5.74
C ARG A 85 -6.97 11.55 5.55
N ALA A 86 -6.14 12.05 6.46
CA ALA A 86 -5.51 13.35 6.36
C ALA A 86 -4.05 13.24 6.73
N TYR A 87 -3.21 14.09 6.15
CA TYR A 87 -1.82 14.21 6.56
C TYR A 87 -1.71 15.21 7.71
N VAL A 88 -1.05 14.79 8.77
CA VAL A 88 -0.84 15.62 9.95
C VAL A 88 0.65 15.83 10.16
N ASP A 89 1.06 17.08 10.42
CA ASP A 89 2.44 17.41 10.74
C ASP A 89 2.77 16.93 12.15
N ILE A 90 3.73 16.03 12.27
CA ILE A 90 4.06 15.43 13.57
C ILE A 90 4.60 16.45 14.58
N LEU A 91 5.15 17.57 14.11
CA LEU A 91 5.65 18.62 14.99
C LEU A 91 4.52 19.34 15.72
N ASP A 92 3.37 19.44 15.09
CA ASP A 92 2.19 20.11 15.62
C ASP A 92 1.06 19.13 15.98
N MET A 93 1.35 17.84 15.99
CA MET A 93 0.37 16.81 16.22
C MET A 93 -0.16 16.85 17.66
N PRO A 94 -1.49 16.93 17.87
CA PRO A 94 -2.07 16.83 19.21
C PRO A 94 -1.77 15.48 19.87
N ALA A 95 -1.71 15.48 21.20
CA ALA A 95 -1.36 14.28 21.96
C ALA A 95 -2.27 13.08 21.68
N GLU A 96 -3.57 13.32 21.50
CA GLU A 96 -4.53 12.25 21.19
C GLU A 96 -4.32 11.64 19.81
N GLU A 97 -4.02 12.46 18.81
CA GLU A 97 -3.70 11.99 17.47
C GLU A 97 -2.38 11.20 17.45
N ARG A 98 -1.40 11.67 18.21
CA ARG A 98 -0.12 10.96 18.37
C ARG A 98 -0.34 9.58 18.97
N LYS A 99 -1.18 9.47 19.96
CA LYS A 99 -1.55 8.20 20.59
C LYS A 99 -2.21 7.25 19.60
N ARG A 100 -3.17 7.73 18.82
CA ARG A 100 -3.84 6.94 17.77
C ARG A 100 -2.85 6.46 16.72
N MET A 101 -1.95 7.32 16.30
CA MET A 101 -0.90 6.97 15.34
C MET A 101 -0.03 5.84 15.88
N LEU A 102 0.43 5.95 17.13
CA LEU A 102 1.25 4.91 17.77
C LEU A 102 0.50 3.59 17.88
N ASP A 103 -0.80 3.62 18.17
CA ASP A 103 -1.63 2.41 18.21
C ASP A 103 -1.77 1.77 16.83
N GLN A 104 -1.93 2.56 15.77
CA GLN A 104 -1.95 2.08 14.39
C GLN A 104 -0.62 1.41 14.01
N TYR A 105 0.50 1.98 14.38
CA TYR A 105 1.82 1.38 14.17
C TYR A 105 1.97 0.06 14.88
N ARG A 106 1.53 -0.03 16.12
CA ARG A 106 1.58 -1.27 16.89
C ARG A 106 0.81 -2.38 16.19
N LYS A 107 -0.40 -2.09 15.70
CA LYS A 107 -1.21 -3.04 14.95
C LYS A 107 -0.53 -3.49 13.65
N PHE A 108 0.10 -2.56 12.97
CA PHE A 108 0.82 -2.85 11.74
C PHE A 108 2.04 -3.73 11.97
N LEU A 109 2.83 -3.45 13.01
CA LEU A 109 3.97 -4.29 13.39
C LEU A 109 3.54 -5.71 13.69
N LYS A 110 2.41 -5.89 14.38
CA LYS A 110 1.84 -7.22 14.62
C LYS A 110 1.49 -7.94 13.32
N ARG A 111 0.89 -7.22 12.36
CA ARG A 111 0.58 -7.80 11.04
C ARG A 111 1.84 -8.23 10.28
N ILE A 112 2.87 -7.41 10.30
CA ILE A 112 4.16 -7.76 9.67
C ILE A 112 4.73 -9.02 10.29
N GLN A 113 4.73 -9.13 11.60
CA GLN A 113 5.21 -10.32 12.30
C GLN A 113 4.41 -11.56 11.92
N THR A 114 3.08 -11.43 11.81
CA THR A 114 2.20 -12.51 11.38
C THR A 114 2.49 -12.94 9.95
N VAL A 115 2.65 -11.98 9.04
CA VAL A 115 2.99 -12.27 7.64
C VAL A 115 4.34 -12.96 7.52
N ARG A 116 5.35 -12.47 8.25
CA ARG A 116 6.68 -13.06 8.27
C ARG A 116 6.63 -14.52 8.72
N ARG A 117 5.90 -14.81 9.78
CA ARG A 117 5.74 -16.17 10.30
C ARG A 117 5.00 -17.06 9.29
N ALA A 118 3.92 -16.56 8.70
CA ALA A 118 3.17 -17.29 7.70
C ALA A 118 4.02 -17.65 6.49
N MET A 119 4.84 -16.72 6.00
CA MET A 119 5.74 -16.96 4.88
C MET A 119 6.82 -17.99 5.21
N PHE A 120 7.36 -17.91 6.42
CA PHE A 120 8.33 -18.90 6.90
C PHE A 120 7.70 -20.31 6.94
N ASP A 121 6.52 -20.44 7.48
CA ASP A 121 5.79 -21.72 7.55
C ASP A 121 5.44 -22.25 6.16
N TYR A 122 5.12 -21.37 5.22
CA TYR A 122 4.83 -21.73 3.83
C TYR A 122 6.07 -22.32 3.13
N VAL A 123 7.21 -21.64 3.27
CA VAL A 123 8.49 -22.10 2.69
C VAL A 123 8.89 -23.48 3.28
N ALA A 124 8.61 -23.69 4.56
CA ALA A 124 8.86 -24.97 5.23
C ALA A 124 7.83 -26.08 4.89
N GLY A 125 6.83 -25.78 4.04
CA GLY A 125 5.79 -26.72 3.66
C GLY A 125 4.73 -26.97 4.73
N GLN A 126 4.71 -26.18 5.79
CA GLN A 126 3.79 -26.34 6.93
C GLN A 126 2.49 -25.54 6.78
N ARG A 127 2.37 -24.73 5.76
CA ARG A 127 1.20 -23.88 5.55
C ARG A 127 0.94 -23.70 4.07
N PHE A 128 -0.35 -23.67 3.71
CA PHE A 128 -0.82 -23.36 2.37
C PHE A 128 -1.68 -22.11 2.41
N PHE A 129 -1.58 -21.27 1.38
CA PHE A 129 -2.40 -20.08 1.25
C PHE A 129 -3.54 -20.31 0.29
N GLN A 130 -4.72 -19.80 0.63
CA GLN A 130 -5.83 -19.71 -0.30
C GLN A 130 -5.70 -18.42 -1.10
N PHE A 131 -5.93 -18.53 -2.40
CA PHE A 131 -6.02 -17.35 -3.25
C PHE A 131 -7.37 -16.67 -3.02
N TYR A 132 -7.34 -15.37 -2.79
CA TYR A 132 -8.53 -14.55 -2.86
C TYR A 132 -8.17 -13.16 -3.38
N THR A 133 -9.20 -12.46 -3.89
CA THR A 133 -9.03 -11.09 -4.40
C THR A 133 -9.56 -10.13 -3.35
N ASP A 134 -8.68 -9.23 -2.90
CA ASP A 134 -9.09 -8.12 -2.05
C ASP A 134 -9.56 -6.98 -2.95
N GLU A 135 -10.86 -6.69 -2.90
CA GLU A 135 -11.48 -5.62 -3.70
C GLU A 135 -11.24 -4.22 -3.12
N HIS A 136 -10.73 -4.16 -1.90
CA HIS A 136 -10.33 -2.88 -1.34
C HIS A 136 -9.06 -2.39 -2.00
N GLU A 137 -9.12 -1.14 -2.48
CA GLU A 137 -7.98 -0.49 -3.07
C GLU A 137 -6.85 -0.44 -2.04
N PHE A 138 -5.79 -1.20 -2.32
CA PHE A 138 -4.63 -1.27 -1.45
C PHE A 138 -3.80 0.00 -1.65
N GLU A 139 -3.75 0.86 -0.64
CA GLU A 139 -2.92 2.05 -0.68
C GLU A 139 -1.51 1.68 -0.20
N PRO A 140 -0.48 1.74 -1.09
CA PRO A 140 0.89 1.39 -0.70
C PRO A 140 1.39 2.19 0.50
N GLU A 141 0.85 3.38 0.70
CA GLU A 141 1.15 4.24 1.82
C GLU A 141 0.77 3.65 3.17
N GLU A 142 -0.30 2.85 3.23
CA GLU A 142 -0.70 2.18 4.45
C GLU A 142 0.38 1.24 4.96
N MET A 143 1.15 0.65 4.06
CA MET A 143 2.30 -0.18 4.44
C MET A 143 3.52 0.63 4.81
N LEU A 144 3.79 1.72 4.10
CA LEU A 144 4.98 2.55 4.31
C LEU A 144 4.86 3.46 5.53
N GLU A 145 3.68 3.94 5.80
CA GLU A 145 3.41 4.81 6.95
C GLU A 145 3.40 4.07 8.27
N SER A 146 3.32 2.77 8.21
CA SER A 146 3.30 1.91 9.38
C SER A 146 4.67 1.29 9.68
N THR A 147 5.69 1.67 8.94
CA THR A 147 7.09 1.37 9.21
C THR A 147 7.82 2.66 9.62
#